data_5a309b9bb8f2ee1dfe9e916a2f0cb5a4
#
_entry.id   5a309b9bb8f2ee1dfe9e916a2f0cb5a4
#
_cell.length_a   1.000
_cell.length_b   1.000
_cell.length_c   1.000
_cell.angle_alpha   90.00
_cell.angle_beta   90.00
_cell.angle_gamma   90.00
#
_symmetry.space_group_name_H-M   'P 1'
#
loop_
_entity.id
_entity.type
_entity.pdbx_description
1 polymer ?
#
loop_
_entity_poly.entity_id
_entity_poly.type
_entity_poly.pdbx_seq_one_letter_code
_entity_poly.pdbx_strand_id
1 'polypeptide(L)'
;MDAKVRSKFEAYPEHIRSKMERLRGLIYEVAGSTEGVGEVEETLKWSEPAYLTKRPKSGTTVRIDWKEKSPDQIGMYVSCNTSLIETYRSMFGDELKFEGNRAILLPVDTELPEKELRICIQMALRYHLDK
;
A
#
# COMPACT_ATOMS: atom_id res chain seq x y z
N MET A 1 -11.38 -10.13 8.91
CA MET A 1 -9.90 -10.07 8.88
C MET A 1 -9.35 -11.42 9.31
N ASP A 2 -8.43 -11.94 8.52
CA ASP A 2 -7.73 -13.19 8.84
C ASP A 2 -6.99 -13.07 10.18
N ALA A 3 -6.93 -14.17 10.96
CA ALA A 3 -6.34 -14.13 12.29
C ALA A 3 -4.85 -13.75 12.28
N LYS A 4 -4.11 -14.18 11.27
CA LYS A 4 -2.68 -13.83 11.16
C LYS A 4 -2.48 -12.36 10.86
N VAL A 5 -3.31 -11.81 9.97
CA VAL A 5 -3.28 -10.39 9.64
C VAL A 5 -3.68 -9.57 10.85
N ARG A 6 -4.74 -9.98 11.56
CA ARG A 6 -5.18 -9.31 12.78
C ARG A 6 -4.06 -9.25 13.81
N SER A 7 -3.39 -10.38 14.05
CA SER A 7 -2.27 -10.43 15.01
C SER A 7 -1.14 -9.49 14.62
N LYS A 8 -0.87 -9.38 13.32
CA LYS A 8 0.16 -8.45 12.82
C LYS A 8 -0.22 -7.01 13.15
N PHE A 9 -1.47 -6.61 12.86
CA PHE A 9 -1.93 -5.26 13.17
C PHE A 9 -1.92 -4.98 14.67
N GLU A 10 -2.33 -5.94 15.50
CA GLU A 10 -2.34 -5.78 16.95
C GLU A 10 -0.93 -5.64 17.54
N ALA A 11 0.08 -6.15 16.85
CA ALA A 11 1.47 -6.05 17.29
C ALA A 11 2.12 -4.70 17.03
N TYR A 12 1.55 -3.88 16.18
CA TYR A 12 2.09 -2.53 15.95
C TYR A 12 1.85 -1.64 17.18
N PRO A 13 2.78 -0.71 17.47
CA PRO A 13 2.50 0.32 18.47
C PRO A 13 1.19 1.04 18.15
N GLU A 14 0.48 1.49 19.17
CA GLU A 14 -0.86 2.07 19.00
C GLU A 14 -0.91 3.20 17.96
N HIS A 15 0.05 4.14 18.02
CA HIS A 15 0.09 5.27 17.09
C HIS A 15 0.38 4.83 15.65
N ILE A 16 1.08 3.72 15.47
CA ILE A 16 1.34 3.14 14.15
C ILE A 16 0.12 2.37 13.66
N ARG A 17 -0.51 1.61 14.56
CA ARG A 17 -1.68 0.79 14.21
C ARG A 17 -2.78 1.63 13.59
N SER A 18 -3.07 2.79 14.16
CA SER A 18 -4.09 3.70 13.65
C SER A 18 -3.83 4.08 12.18
N LYS A 19 -2.59 4.42 11.86
CA LYS A 19 -2.21 4.76 10.49
C LYS A 19 -2.23 3.55 9.57
N MET A 20 -1.78 2.40 10.05
CA MET A 20 -1.81 1.15 9.28
C MET A 20 -3.24 0.74 8.96
N GLU A 21 -4.16 0.87 9.92
CA GLU A 21 -5.57 0.60 9.70
C GLU A 21 -6.18 1.55 8.69
N ARG A 22 -5.77 2.82 8.71
CA ARG A 22 -6.24 3.79 7.72
C ARG A 22 -5.75 3.45 6.32
N LEU A 23 -4.47 3.06 6.19
CA LEU A 23 -3.93 2.62 4.90
C LEU A 23 -4.70 1.40 4.37
N ARG A 24 -4.97 0.43 5.24
CA ARG A 24 -5.78 -0.72 4.88
C ARG A 24 -7.14 -0.27 4.34
N GLY A 25 -7.78 0.65 5.07
CA GLY A 25 -9.07 1.21 4.67
C GLY A 25 -9.02 1.86 3.30
N LEU A 26 -7.98 2.64 3.03
CA LEU A 26 -7.80 3.28 1.72
C LEU A 26 -7.69 2.27 0.59
N ILE A 27 -6.94 1.18 0.80
CA ILE A 27 -6.79 0.14 -0.21
C ILE A 27 -8.15 -0.48 -0.54
N TYR A 28 -8.94 -0.82 0.48
CA TYR A 28 -10.28 -1.39 0.25
C TYR A 28 -11.25 -0.38 -0.38
N GLU A 29 -11.20 0.88 0.04
CA GLU A 29 -12.04 1.94 -0.53
C GLU A 29 -11.74 2.13 -2.02
N VAL A 30 -10.46 2.21 -2.37
CA VAL A 30 -10.04 2.38 -3.77
C VAL A 30 -10.43 1.16 -4.59
N ALA A 31 -10.19 -0.05 -4.06
CA ALA A 31 -10.57 -1.29 -4.76
C ALA A 31 -12.07 -1.33 -5.04
N GLY A 32 -12.88 -0.97 -4.04
CA GLY A 32 -14.34 -1.00 -4.17
C GLY A 32 -14.90 0.04 -5.12
N SER A 33 -14.17 1.12 -5.36
CA SER A 33 -14.63 2.21 -6.24
C SER A 33 -13.92 2.23 -7.60
N THR A 34 -13.05 1.26 -7.88
CA THR A 34 -12.29 1.22 -9.12
C THR A 34 -12.79 0.09 -10.01
N GLU A 35 -13.32 0.47 -11.17
CA GLU A 35 -13.82 -0.50 -12.14
C GLU A 35 -12.71 -1.43 -12.60
N GLY A 36 -13.02 -2.72 -12.71
CA GLY A 36 -12.11 -3.73 -13.23
C GLY A 36 -11.21 -4.38 -12.18
N VAL A 37 -11.21 -3.87 -10.94
CA VAL A 37 -10.32 -4.41 -9.89
C VAL A 37 -10.90 -5.64 -9.19
N GLY A 38 -12.20 -5.64 -8.91
CA GLY A 38 -12.83 -6.76 -8.22
C GLY A 38 -12.46 -6.86 -6.75
N GLU A 39 -12.48 -8.07 -6.21
CA GLU A 39 -12.17 -8.30 -4.79
C GLU A 39 -10.66 -8.28 -4.53
N VAL A 40 -10.30 -7.69 -3.40
CA VAL A 40 -8.92 -7.70 -2.91
C VAL A 40 -8.79 -8.82 -1.89
N GLU A 41 -7.76 -9.63 -2.03
CA GLU A 41 -7.41 -10.66 -1.05
C GLU A 41 -6.34 -10.13 -0.12
N GLU A 42 -6.62 -10.14 1.19
CA GLU A 42 -5.68 -9.71 2.21
C GLU A 42 -4.96 -10.92 2.82
N THR A 43 -3.65 -10.85 2.91
CA THR A 43 -2.83 -11.92 3.49
C THR A 43 -1.52 -11.33 4.03
N LEU A 44 -0.62 -12.18 4.50
CA LEU A 44 0.75 -11.78 4.84
C LEU A 44 1.71 -12.33 3.80
N LYS A 45 2.60 -11.49 3.30
CA LYS A 45 3.71 -11.89 2.45
C LYS A 45 4.97 -11.29 3.02
N TRP A 46 5.99 -12.10 3.25
CA TRP A 46 7.23 -11.65 3.89
C TRP A 46 6.94 -11.00 5.25
N SER A 47 5.94 -11.53 5.96
CA SER A 47 5.44 -11.01 7.24
C SER A 47 4.86 -9.60 7.15
N GLU A 48 4.47 -9.16 5.95
CA GLU A 48 3.87 -7.84 5.71
C GLU A 48 2.44 -7.99 5.23
N PRO A 49 1.51 -7.16 5.73
CA PRO A 49 0.15 -7.13 5.17
C PRO A 49 0.20 -6.87 3.67
N ALA A 50 -0.45 -7.73 2.91
CA ALA A 50 -0.39 -7.74 1.46
C ALA A 50 -1.80 -7.81 0.87
N TYR A 51 -1.99 -7.10 -0.22
CA TYR A 51 -3.29 -6.94 -0.88
C TYR A 51 -3.15 -7.30 -2.35
N LEU A 52 -3.84 -8.37 -2.74
CA LEU A 52 -3.72 -8.97 -4.06
C LEU A 52 -5.03 -8.89 -4.82
N THR A 53 -4.92 -8.70 -6.15
CA THR A 53 -6.05 -8.78 -7.06
C THR A 53 -5.92 -10.10 -7.82
N LYS A 54 -6.72 -11.10 -7.43
CA LYS A 54 -6.65 -12.43 -8.05
C LYS A 54 -7.76 -12.68 -9.06
N ARG A 55 -8.91 -12.05 -8.89
CA ARG A 55 -10.08 -12.28 -9.73
C ARG A 55 -10.79 -10.97 -10.03
N PRO A 56 -10.41 -10.30 -11.12
CA PRO A 56 -9.33 -10.62 -12.06
C PRO A 56 -7.96 -10.20 -11.53
N LYS A 57 -6.91 -10.67 -12.20
CA LYS A 57 -5.54 -10.24 -11.91
C LYS A 57 -5.30 -8.89 -12.55
N SER A 58 -5.94 -7.86 -12.00
CA SER A 58 -5.92 -6.52 -12.58
C SER A 58 -4.65 -5.73 -12.27
N GLY A 59 -4.00 -6.04 -11.15
CA GLY A 59 -2.87 -5.24 -10.70
C GLY A 59 -1.75 -6.01 -10.04
N THR A 60 -0.78 -5.26 -9.55
CA THR A 60 0.33 -5.79 -8.78
C THR A 60 -0.04 -5.81 -7.30
N THR A 61 0.64 -6.66 -6.52
CA THR A 61 0.43 -6.74 -5.08
C THR A 61 0.90 -5.46 -4.41
N VAL A 62 0.08 -4.94 -3.49
CA VAL A 62 0.45 -3.81 -2.62
C VAL A 62 0.70 -4.37 -1.23
N ARG A 63 1.83 -4.02 -0.63
CA ARG A 63 2.15 -4.39 0.76
C ARG A 63 2.34 -3.13 1.58
N ILE A 64 1.98 -3.20 2.84
CA ILE A 64 2.22 -2.10 3.77
C ILE A 64 2.86 -2.67 5.03
N ASP A 65 3.80 -1.93 5.63
CA ASP A 65 4.41 -2.38 6.87
C ASP A 65 5.11 -1.24 7.60
N TRP A 66 5.27 -1.42 8.90
CA TRP A 66 6.11 -0.60 9.76
C TRP A 66 7.18 -1.51 10.34
N LYS A 67 8.42 -1.06 10.33
CA LYS A 67 9.55 -1.85 10.84
C LYS A 67 10.20 -1.15 12.02
N GLU A 68 10.44 -1.90 13.06
CA GLU A 68 11.04 -1.37 14.30
C GLU A 68 12.39 -0.68 14.07
N LYS A 69 13.16 -1.17 13.10
CA LYS A 69 14.46 -0.58 12.76
C LYS A 69 14.35 0.78 12.04
N SER A 70 13.17 1.13 11.58
CA SER A 70 12.89 2.41 10.93
C SER A 70 11.58 2.98 11.49
N PRO A 71 11.56 3.32 12.78
CA PRO A 71 10.31 3.59 13.50
C PRO A 71 9.59 4.88 13.08
N ASP A 72 10.26 5.76 12.34
CA ASP A 72 9.71 7.05 11.96
C ASP A 72 8.89 7.01 10.65
N GLN A 73 8.78 5.85 10.04
CA GLN A 73 8.12 5.73 8.74
C GLN A 73 7.34 4.43 8.58
N ILE A 74 6.32 4.49 7.72
CA ILE A 74 5.61 3.31 7.23
C ILE A 74 5.96 3.18 5.76
N GLY A 75 6.12 1.96 5.27
CA GLY A 75 6.37 1.70 3.85
C GLY A 75 5.12 1.19 3.16
N MET A 76 4.87 1.68 1.95
CA MET A 76 3.92 1.07 1.03
C MET A 76 4.74 0.56 -0.15
N TYR A 77 4.66 -0.73 -0.40
CA TYR A 77 5.53 -1.41 -1.36
C TYR A 77 4.75 -1.93 -2.57
N VAL A 78 5.36 -1.81 -3.72
CA VAL A 78 4.88 -2.43 -4.97
C VAL A 78 6.03 -3.23 -5.56
N SER A 79 5.73 -4.08 -6.56
CA SER A 79 6.77 -4.89 -7.19
C SER A 79 7.81 -3.98 -7.89
N CYS A 80 9.09 -4.29 -7.68
CA CYS A 80 10.18 -3.58 -8.36
C CYS A 80 10.24 -3.90 -9.86
N ASN A 81 9.48 -4.90 -10.30
CA ASN A 81 9.38 -5.25 -11.72
C ASN A 81 8.36 -4.39 -12.46
N THR A 82 7.70 -3.45 -11.76
CA THR A 82 6.77 -2.52 -12.38
C THR A 82 7.46 -1.17 -12.55
N SER A 83 6.87 -0.31 -13.38
CA SER A 83 7.34 1.07 -13.55
C SER A 83 6.63 2.03 -12.60
N LEU A 84 5.91 1.50 -11.60
CA LEU A 84 5.03 2.31 -10.74
C LEU A 84 5.78 3.40 -9.96
N ILE A 85 6.87 3.04 -9.27
CA ILE A 85 7.58 4.04 -8.45
C ILE A 85 8.17 5.15 -9.33
N GLU A 86 8.69 4.81 -10.50
CA GLU A 86 9.19 5.80 -11.44
C GLU A 86 8.07 6.78 -11.85
N THR A 87 6.90 6.23 -12.15
CA THR A 87 5.72 7.01 -12.51
C THR A 87 5.28 7.88 -11.33
N TYR A 88 5.23 7.33 -10.13
CA TYR A 88 4.85 8.08 -8.93
C TYR A 88 5.81 9.22 -8.66
N ARG A 89 7.12 9.02 -8.84
CA ARG A 89 8.11 10.09 -8.69
C ARG A 89 7.87 11.22 -9.68
N SER A 90 7.52 10.86 -10.90
CA SER A 90 7.20 11.85 -11.93
C SER A 90 5.97 12.66 -11.55
N MET A 91 4.96 12.01 -10.97
CA MET A 91 3.70 12.68 -10.61
C MET A 91 3.75 13.41 -9.28
N PHE A 92 4.43 12.83 -8.27
CA PHE A 92 4.36 13.26 -6.88
C PHE A 92 5.73 13.41 -6.22
N GLY A 93 6.77 13.72 -6.99
CA GLY A 93 8.12 13.82 -6.45
C GLY A 93 8.29 14.83 -5.33
N ASP A 94 7.44 15.87 -5.30
CA ASP A 94 7.49 16.89 -4.27
C ASP A 94 6.59 16.57 -3.07
N GLU A 95 5.61 15.70 -3.23
CA GLU A 95 4.61 15.38 -2.20
C GLU A 95 4.88 14.09 -1.47
N LEU A 96 5.56 13.14 -2.11
CA LEU A 96 5.82 11.81 -1.55
C LEU A 96 7.32 11.53 -1.49
N LYS A 97 7.72 10.68 -0.55
CA LYS A 97 9.09 10.20 -0.44
C LYS A 97 9.14 8.76 -0.94
N PHE A 98 10.24 8.40 -1.58
CA PHE A 98 10.40 7.08 -2.18
C PHE A 98 11.73 6.45 -1.78
N GLU A 99 11.77 5.11 -1.81
CA GLU A 99 13.00 4.36 -1.62
C GLU A 99 13.15 3.34 -2.74
N GLY A 100 14.24 3.41 -3.48
CA GLY A 100 14.49 2.51 -4.59
C GLY A 100 13.40 2.60 -5.64
N ASN A 101 13.03 1.45 -6.18
CA ASN A 101 12.00 1.35 -7.22
C ASN A 101 10.78 0.54 -6.75
N ARG A 102 10.56 0.43 -5.42
CA ARG A 102 9.47 -0.38 -4.88
C ARG A 102 8.76 0.20 -3.65
N ALA A 103 9.22 1.31 -3.10
CA ALA A 103 8.64 1.81 -1.84
C ALA A 103 8.26 3.28 -1.88
N ILE A 104 7.07 3.58 -1.34
CA ILE A 104 6.67 4.91 -0.91
C ILE A 104 6.90 4.92 0.60
N LEU A 105 7.59 5.95 1.10
CA LEU A 105 7.86 6.10 2.53
C LEU A 105 6.95 7.17 3.12
N LEU A 106 6.23 6.81 4.18
CA LEU A 106 5.22 7.68 4.80
C LEU A 106 5.67 8.03 6.23
N PRO A 107 6.00 9.31 6.51
CA PRO A 107 6.38 9.71 7.87
C PRO A 107 5.23 9.45 8.84
N VAL A 108 5.56 8.96 10.05
CA VAL A 108 4.54 8.63 11.05
C VAL A 108 4.07 9.84 11.85
N ASP A 109 4.80 10.95 11.80
CA ASP A 109 4.49 12.15 12.56
C ASP A 109 3.64 13.17 11.77
N THR A 110 3.25 12.84 10.56
CA THR A 110 2.41 13.71 9.72
C THR A 110 1.16 12.94 9.30
N GLU A 111 0.15 13.67 8.84
CA GLU A 111 -1.05 13.04 8.29
C GLU A 111 -0.71 12.29 7.00
N LEU A 112 -1.43 11.20 6.74
CA LEU A 112 -1.26 10.46 5.50
C LEU A 112 -1.67 11.33 4.32
N PRO A 113 -0.87 11.35 3.23
CA PRO A 113 -1.24 12.08 2.01
C PRO A 113 -2.28 11.29 1.22
N GLU A 114 -3.52 11.25 1.73
CA GLU A 114 -4.56 10.36 1.24
C GLU A 114 -4.92 10.57 -0.23
N LYS A 115 -4.96 11.82 -0.68
CA LYS A 115 -5.28 12.14 -2.07
C LYS A 115 -4.29 11.47 -3.03
N GLU A 116 -3.00 11.65 -2.77
CA GLU A 116 -1.93 11.10 -3.58
C GLU A 116 -1.89 9.57 -3.47
N LEU A 117 -2.09 9.05 -2.25
CA LEU A 117 -2.10 7.61 -2.01
C LEU A 117 -3.25 6.91 -2.74
N ARG A 118 -4.44 7.52 -2.80
CA ARG A 118 -5.56 6.94 -3.53
C ARG A 118 -5.21 6.74 -5.00
N ILE A 119 -4.55 7.72 -5.60
CA ILE A 119 -4.12 7.64 -7.00
C ILE A 119 -3.07 6.54 -7.17
N CYS A 120 -2.09 6.49 -6.29
CA CYS A 120 -1.04 5.47 -6.33
C CYS A 120 -1.60 4.06 -6.17
N ILE A 121 -2.52 3.87 -5.23
CA ILE A 121 -3.18 2.57 -5.00
C ILE A 121 -3.98 2.17 -6.23
N GLN A 122 -4.76 3.09 -6.80
CA GLN A 122 -5.54 2.82 -7.99
C GLN A 122 -4.65 2.34 -9.14
N MET A 123 -3.54 3.01 -9.37
CA MET A 123 -2.59 2.64 -10.43
C MET A 123 -2.00 1.26 -10.17
N ALA A 124 -1.67 0.93 -8.92
CA ALA A 124 -1.14 -0.39 -8.58
C ALA A 124 -2.18 -1.49 -8.82
N LEU A 125 -3.42 -1.26 -8.37
CA LEU A 125 -4.50 -2.25 -8.51
C LEU A 125 -4.96 -2.46 -9.96
N ARG A 126 -4.69 -1.48 -10.83
CA ARG A 126 -5.00 -1.58 -12.25
C ARG A 126 -3.79 -1.78 -13.14
N TYR A 127 -2.64 -2.03 -12.57
CA TYR A 127 -1.36 -2.04 -13.33
C TYR A 127 -1.42 -2.87 -14.61
N HIS A 128 -2.01 -4.09 -14.55
CA HIS A 128 -2.08 -4.97 -15.71
C HIS A 128 -3.20 -4.59 -16.70
N LEU A 129 -4.18 -3.82 -16.25
CA LEU A 129 -5.24 -3.32 -17.14
C LEU A 129 -4.79 -2.12 -17.95
N ASP A 130 -3.91 -1.30 -17.37
CA ASP A 130 -3.50 -0.03 -17.95
C ASP A 130 -2.13 -0.07 -18.62
N LYS A 131 -1.57 -1.23 -18.76
CA LYS A 131 -0.31 -1.45 -19.45
C LYS A 131 -0.40 -1.10 -20.92
#